data_c430439ab3f7c40001d5bc1e4f9bb949
#
_entry.id   c430439ab3f7c40001d5bc1e4f9bb949
#
_cell.length_a   1.000
_cell.length_b   1.000
_cell.length_c   1.000
_cell.angle_alpha   90.00
_cell.angle_beta   90.00
_cell.angle_gamma   90.00
#
_symmetry.space_group_name_H-M   'P 1'
#
loop_
_entity.id
_entity.type
_entity.pdbx_description
1 polymer ?
#
loop_
_entity_poly.entity_id
_entity_poly.type
_entity_poly.pdbx_seq_one_letter_code
_entity_poly.pdbx_strand_id
1 'polypeptide(L)'
;MNIDREDCLSTAKELISFLEKSPTCFHAVQSIADCLEEAGFTQLHEGEKWELTEGGSYYVTRNGSSIVSFKVPGKAFSGFQIMASHSDSPSFKIKENPEMEAENHYVKLNVEKYGGMLCAPWFDRPLSVAGRLAVKEGNRIATKLVKVDRDLLMIPNLAIHFNREVNDGYKYNAQVDMLPLYGGADAKGTFMETVAESAGVKREDILGHDLYLYNRVPGSIWGASGEFLSCGRLDDLQCAFSTLKGFLEGGHPDCVSVHAVFDNEEIGSLTKQGADSTFLAVSYTHLRAHETV
;
A
#
# COMPACT_ATOMS: atom_id res chain seq x y z
N MET A 1 5.94 26.83 -18.94
CA MET A 1 4.59 26.36 -18.69
C MET A 1 4.07 27.12 -17.47
N ASN A 2 3.07 27.99 -17.60
CA ASN A 2 2.42 28.56 -16.42
C ASN A 2 1.49 27.45 -15.89
N ILE A 3 1.89 26.84 -14.79
CA ILE A 3 1.05 25.87 -14.10
C ILE A 3 -0.01 26.68 -13.33
N ASP A 4 -1.28 26.43 -13.62
CA ASP A 4 -2.38 27.07 -12.92
C ASP A 4 -2.45 26.55 -11.47
N ARG A 5 -2.72 27.44 -10.53
CA ARG A 5 -2.86 27.09 -9.12
C ARG A 5 -4.06 26.16 -8.88
N GLU A 6 -5.13 26.34 -9.64
CA GLU A 6 -6.32 25.48 -9.53
C GLU A 6 -6.01 24.05 -9.95
N ASP A 7 -5.21 23.84 -11.01
CA ASP A 7 -4.75 22.54 -11.45
C ASP A 7 -3.87 21.86 -10.38
N CYS A 8 -2.96 22.62 -9.77
CA CYS A 8 -2.13 22.12 -8.66
C CYS A 8 -2.98 21.66 -7.48
N LEU A 9 -3.97 22.45 -7.07
CA LEU A 9 -4.86 22.11 -5.96
C LEU A 9 -5.77 20.92 -6.29
N SER A 10 -6.24 20.81 -7.53
CA SER A 10 -7.00 19.65 -8.00
C SER A 10 -6.16 18.38 -7.90
N THR A 11 -4.96 18.39 -8.45
CA THR A 11 -4.01 17.26 -8.42
C THR A 11 -3.64 16.89 -6.99
N ALA A 12 -3.42 17.86 -6.10
CA ALA A 12 -3.14 17.61 -4.69
C ALA A 12 -4.31 16.92 -3.97
N LYS A 13 -5.56 17.28 -4.28
CA LYS A 13 -6.76 16.61 -3.73
C LYS A 13 -6.91 15.20 -4.27
N GLU A 14 -6.62 14.98 -5.55
CA GLU A 14 -6.61 13.64 -6.15
C GLU A 14 -5.56 12.75 -5.48
N LEU A 15 -4.35 13.27 -5.23
CA LEU A 15 -3.31 12.57 -4.49
C LEU A 15 -3.77 12.20 -3.08
N ILE A 16 -4.36 13.11 -2.33
CA ILE A 16 -4.91 12.82 -0.99
C ILE A 16 -5.95 11.69 -1.08
N SER A 17 -6.88 11.76 -2.04
CA SER A 17 -7.89 10.72 -2.24
C SER A 17 -7.28 9.36 -2.57
N PHE A 18 -6.24 9.32 -3.41
CA PHE A 18 -5.49 8.11 -3.72
C PHE A 18 -4.81 7.51 -2.47
N LEU A 19 -4.14 8.36 -1.67
CA LEU A 19 -3.49 7.95 -0.43
C LEU A 19 -4.47 7.40 0.61
N GLU A 20 -5.65 8.00 0.73
CA GLU A 20 -6.69 7.55 1.67
C GLU A 20 -7.33 6.22 1.26
N LYS A 21 -7.43 5.94 -0.04
CA LYS A 21 -7.85 4.65 -0.58
C LYS A 21 -6.77 3.58 -0.45
N SER A 22 -5.51 3.96 -0.26
CA SER A 22 -4.33 3.10 -0.32
C SER A 22 -3.64 2.95 1.05
N PRO A 23 -4.30 2.41 2.10
CA PRO A 23 -3.70 2.27 3.43
C PRO A 23 -2.57 1.23 3.50
N THR A 24 -2.45 0.32 2.54
CA THR A 24 -1.38 -0.70 2.42
C THR A 24 -0.99 -0.90 0.96
N CYS A 25 0.14 -1.58 0.72
CA CYS A 25 0.60 -1.94 -0.64
C CYS A 25 -0.49 -2.67 -1.45
N PHE A 26 -1.28 -3.53 -0.82
CA PHE A 26 -2.37 -4.26 -1.49
C PHE A 26 -3.47 -3.32 -1.98
N HIS A 27 -3.84 -2.34 -1.17
CA HIS A 27 -4.84 -1.34 -1.55
C HIS A 27 -4.30 -0.35 -2.58
N ALA A 28 -2.99 -0.03 -2.51
CA ALA A 28 -2.35 0.83 -3.50
C ALA A 28 -2.37 0.19 -4.89
N VAL A 29 -2.00 -1.10 -4.98
CA VAL A 29 -2.07 -1.84 -6.25
C VAL A 29 -3.50 -1.98 -6.77
N GLN A 30 -4.48 -2.21 -5.87
CA GLN A 30 -5.89 -2.23 -6.28
C GLN A 30 -6.35 -0.87 -6.81
N SER A 31 -6.00 0.23 -6.12
CA SER A 31 -6.34 1.59 -6.57
C SER A 31 -5.71 1.94 -7.93
N ILE A 32 -4.48 1.47 -8.18
CA ILE A 32 -3.83 1.63 -9.48
C ILE A 32 -4.53 0.80 -10.55
N ALA A 33 -4.85 -0.47 -10.24
CA ALA A 33 -5.56 -1.35 -11.16
C ALA A 33 -6.93 -0.78 -11.54
N ASP A 34 -7.70 -0.28 -10.56
CA ASP A 34 -9.00 0.37 -10.81
C ASP A 34 -8.85 1.56 -11.79
N CYS A 35 -7.84 2.43 -11.58
CA CYS A 35 -7.57 3.54 -12.50
C CYS A 35 -7.17 3.08 -13.91
N LEU A 36 -6.41 1.98 -14.01
CA LEU A 36 -6.03 1.42 -15.30
C LEU A 36 -7.23 0.80 -16.02
N GLU A 37 -8.09 0.07 -15.31
CA GLU A 37 -9.33 -0.50 -15.86
C GLU A 37 -10.29 0.59 -16.34
N GLU A 38 -10.47 1.65 -15.55
CA GLU A 38 -11.24 2.84 -15.96
C GLU A 38 -10.67 3.50 -17.24
N ALA A 39 -9.35 3.43 -17.42
CA ALA A 39 -8.65 3.92 -18.62
C ALA A 39 -8.62 2.91 -19.78
N GLY A 40 -9.30 1.74 -19.65
CA GLY A 40 -9.43 0.74 -20.70
C GLY A 40 -8.27 -0.25 -20.82
N PHE A 41 -7.43 -0.39 -19.79
CA PHE A 41 -6.37 -1.40 -19.76
C PHE A 41 -6.95 -2.79 -19.51
N THR A 42 -6.34 -3.80 -20.12
CA THR A 42 -6.70 -5.20 -19.93
C THR A 42 -5.74 -5.86 -18.94
N GLN A 43 -6.28 -6.55 -17.93
CA GLN A 43 -5.48 -7.36 -17.02
C GLN A 43 -4.95 -8.61 -17.72
N LEU A 44 -3.67 -8.89 -17.51
CA LEU A 44 -2.99 -10.11 -17.90
C LEU A 44 -2.61 -10.94 -16.67
N HIS A 45 -2.48 -12.24 -16.85
CA HIS A 45 -2.05 -13.15 -15.80
C HIS A 45 -0.69 -13.77 -16.13
N GLU A 46 0.24 -13.79 -15.17
CA GLU A 46 1.61 -14.30 -15.38
C GLU A 46 1.68 -15.77 -15.84
N GLY A 47 0.72 -16.57 -15.42
CA GLY A 47 0.66 -18.02 -15.78
C GLY A 47 0.04 -18.31 -17.15
N GLU A 48 -0.39 -17.29 -17.88
CA GLU A 48 -1.10 -17.44 -19.14
C GLU A 48 -0.25 -16.91 -20.31
N LYS A 49 -0.57 -17.38 -21.52
CA LYS A 49 0.01 -16.82 -22.74
C LYS A 49 -0.60 -15.44 -22.99
N TRP A 50 0.24 -14.42 -23.13
CA TRP A 50 -0.24 -13.07 -23.44
C TRP A 50 -0.53 -12.91 -24.93
N GLU A 51 -1.71 -12.49 -25.27
CA GLU A 51 -2.11 -12.11 -26.62
C GLU A 51 -2.19 -10.58 -26.68
N LEU A 52 -1.10 -9.95 -27.14
CA LEU A 52 -0.98 -8.52 -27.22
C LEU A 52 -1.39 -8.03 -28.62
N THR A 53 -1.93 -6.82 -28.70
CA THR A 53 -2.28 -6.16 -29.95
C THR A 53 -1.54 -4.83 -30.06
N GLU A 54 -1.22 -4.44 -31.28
CA GLU A 54 -0.70 -3.09 -31.56
C GLU A 54 -1.67 -2.02 -31.04
N GLY A 55 -1.14 -1.01 -30.33
CA GLY A 55 -1.95 0.03 -29.68
C GLY A 55 -2.65 -0.43 -28.40
N GLY A 56 -2.50 -1.69 -27.98
CA GLY A 56 -3.12 -2.21 -26.77
C GLY A 56 -2.46 -1.71 -25.48
N SER A 57 -3.25 -1.69 -24.41
CA SER A 57 -2.83 -1.26 -23.08
C SER A 57 -3.15 -2.35 -22.05
N TYR A 58 -2.16 -2.73 -21.26
CA TYR A 58 -2.23 -3.91 -20.42
C TYR A 58 -1.60 -3.67 -19.06
N TYR A 59 -1.99 -4.48 -18.08
CA TYR A 59 -1.30 -4.56 -16.79
C TYR A 59 -1.28 -6.00 -16.26
N VAL A 60 -0.33 -6.27 -15.40
CA VAL A 60 -0.17 -7.53 -14.69
C VAL A 60 0.20 -7.26 -13.24
N THR A 61 -0.32 -8.06 -12.32
CA THR A 61 0.00 -7.94 -10.89
C THR A 61 0.74 -9.17 -10.39
N ARG A 62 1.62 -8.97 -9.42
CA ARG A 62 2.26 -10.06 -8.69
C ARG A 62 1.98 -9.94 -7.20
N ASN A 63 1.50 -11.03 -6.59
CA ASN A 63 1.16 -11.11 -5.17
C ASN A 63 0.08 -10.11 -4.71
N GLY A 64 -0.61 -9.40 -5.64
CA GLY A 64 -1.56 -8.34 -5.32
C GLY A 64 -0.92 -7.11 -4.63
N SER A 65 0.41 -7.00 -4.66
CA SER A 65 1.15 -5.91 -4.02
C SER A 65 2.17 -5.23 -4.94
N SER A 66 2.38 -5.78 -6.15
CA SER A 66 3.17 -5.15 -7.21
C SER A 66 2.41 -5.18 -8.52
N ILE A 67 2.62 -4.20 -9.37
CA ILE A 67 1.95 -4.05 -10.66
C ILE A 67 2.92 -3.52 -11.70
N VAL A 68 2.83 -4.09 -12.92
CA VAL A 68 3.51 -3.59 -14.11
C VAL A 68 2.46 -3.35 -15.18
N SER A 69 2.36 -2.12 -15.66
CA SER A 69 1.44 -1.73 -16.73
C SER A 69 2.21 -1.16 -17.92
N PHE A 70 1.70 -1.38 -19.13
CA PHE A 70 2.40 -0.97 -20.34
C PHE A 70 1.43 -0.67 -21.49
N LYS A 71 1.89 0.21 -22.37
CA LYS A 71 1.23 0.56 -23.64
C LYS A 71 2.09 0.07 -24.79
N VAL A 72 1.51 -0.78 -25.65
CA VAL A 72 2.18 -1.29 -26.87
C VAL A 72 2.00 -0.27 -27.98
N PRO A 73 3.07 0.23 -28.63
CA PRO A 73 2.93 1.13 -29.78
C PRO A 73 2.16 0.48 -30.93
N GLY A 74 1.56 1.32 -31.81
CA GLY A 74 0.87 0.87 -33.01
C GLY A 74 1.79 0.46 -34.18
N LYS A 75 3.10 0.27 -33.91
CA LYS A 75 4.13 -0.14 -34.88
C LYS A 75 5.32 -0.74 -34.12
N ALA A 76 6.28 -1.30 -34.87
CA ALA A 76 7.56 -1.76 -34.27
C ALA A 76 8.20 -0.64 -33.42
N PHE A 77 8.64 -0.99 -32.24
CA PHE A 77 9.21 -0.05 -31.27
C PHE A 77 10.73 -0.21 -31.14
N SER A 78 11.40 0.88 -30.77
CA SER A 78 12.87 0.95 -30.67
C SER A 78 13.38 0.81 -29.22
N GLY A 79 12.50 0.89 -28.23
CA GLY A 79 12.91 0.87 -26.82
C GLY A 79 11.75 0.90 -25.83
N PHE A 80 12.10 1.09 -24.57
CA PHE A 80 11.19 1.17 -23.43
C PHE A 80 11.40 2.48 -22.69
N GLN A 81 10.30 3.10 -22.27
CA GLN A 81 10.29 4.17 -21.28
C GLN A 81 9.70 3.64 -19.99
N ILE A 82 10.51 3.49 -18.97
CA ILE A 82 10.10 2.87 -17.70
C ILE A 82 10.07 3.95 -16.62
N MET A 83 8.93 4.05 -15.94
CA MET A 83 8.75 4.80 -14.70
C MET A 83 8.54 3.79 -13.58
N ALA A 84 9.29 3.90 -12.49
CA ALA A 84 9.22 2.96 -11.38
C ALA A 84 9.05 3.69 -10.05
N SER A 85 8.33 3.03 -9.13
CA SER A 85 8.08 3.47 -7.76
C SER A 85 7.77 2.25 -6.90
N HIS A 86 7.47 2.44 -5.60
CA HIS A 86 7.06 1.33 -4.75
C HIS A 86 5.70 1.56 -4.08
N SER A 87 5.07 0.44 -3.67
CA SER A 87 3.70 0.41 -3.15
C SER A 87 3.63 0.36 -1.62
N ASP A 88 4.70 -0.11 -0.98
CA ASP A 88 4.78 -0.25 0.46
C ASP A 88 5.23 1.06 1.14
N SER A 89 5.02 1.13 2.43
CA SER A 89 5.43 2.25 3.29
C SER A 89 5.73 1.72 4.68
N PRO A 90 6.61 2.37 5.46
CA PRO A 90 6.90 1.96 6.82
C PRO A 90 5.65 1.89 7.69
N SER A 91 5.50 0.79 8.43
CA SER A 91 4.34 0.55 9.27
C SER A 91 4.64 -0.46 10.39
N PHE A 92 3.61 -0.85 11.12
CA PHE A 92 3.63 -1.96 12.06
C PHE A 92 2.76 -3.09 11.53
N LYS A 93 3.37 -4.26 11.32
CA LYS A 93 2.67 -5.48 10.91
C LYS A 93 2.08 -6.18 12.13
N ILE A 94 0.83 -6.60 12.05
CA ILE A 94 0.17 -7.42 13.07
C ILE A 94 0.72 -8.85 12.98
N LYS A 95 1.13 -9.41 14.13
CA LYS A 95 1.62 -10.80 14.22
C LYS A 95 0.46 -11.80 14.25
N GLU A 96 0.76 -13.07 13.94
CA GLU A 96 -0.20 -14.18 13.90
C GLU A 96 -1.01 -14.34 15.19
N ASN A 97 -0.38 -14.11 16.37
CA ASN A 97 -1.06 -14.03 17.65
C ASN A 97 -1.23 -12.55 18.00
N PRO A 98 -2.32 -11.92 17.53
CA PRO A 98 -2.44 -10.47 17.54
C PRO A 98 -2.69 -9.86 18.92
N GLU A 99 -3.37 -10.56 19.81
CA GLU A 99 -3.79 -9.99 21.09
C GLU A 99 -2.83 -10.32 22.22
N MET A 100 -2.56 -9.32 23.05
CA MET A 100 -1.75 -9.40 24.26
C MET A 100 -2.50 -8.78 25.43
N GLU A 101 -2.62 -9.50 26.52
CA GLU A 101 -3.16 -8.93 27.76
C GLU A 101 -2.11 -8.04 28.44
N ALA A 102 -2.57 -6.92 28.97
CA ALA A 102 -1.73 -5.99 29.73
C ALA A 102 -2.39 -5.65 31.07
N GLU A 103 -1.70 -5.95 32.18
CA GLU A 103 -2.09 -5.64 33.55
C GLU A 103 -3.50 -6.18 33.95
N ASN A 104 -4.00 -7.21 33.29
CA ASN A 104 -5.36 -7.75 33.43
C ASN A 104 -6.51 -6.73 33.20
N HIS A 105 -6.18 -5.58 32.62
CA HIS A 105 -7.13 -4.49 32.38
C HIS A 105 -7.28 -4.12 30.91
N TYR A 106 -6.28 -4.41 30.11
CA TYR A 106 -6.23 -3.96 28.73
C TYR A 106 -5.85 -5.10 27.78
N VAL A 107 -6.25 -4.94 26.52
CA VAL A 107 -5.77 -5.72 25.39
C VAL A 107 -4.95 -4.80 24.49
N LYS A 108 -3.72 -5.17 24.21
CA LYS A 108 -2.84 -4.55 23.21
C LYS A 108 -2.70 -5.46 22.00
N LEU A 109 -2.31 -4.90 20.85
CA LEU A 109 -1.96 -5.72 19.71
C LEU A 109 -0.46 -5.95 19.63
N ASN A 110 -0.10 -7.19 19.30
CA ASN A 110 1.26 -7.64 19.09
C ASN A 110 1.68 -7.28 17.66
N VAL A 111 2.61 -6.37 17.53
CA VAL A 111 3.08 -5.86 16.25
C VAL A 111 4.57 -6.01 16.10
N GLU A 112 5.03 -5.99 14.86
CA GLU A 112 6.45 -5.87 14.50
C GLU A 112 6.65 -4.70 13.55
N LYS A 113 7.81 -4.09 13.63
CA LYS A 113 8.22 -3.00 12.72
C LYS A 113 8.40 -3.54 11.31
N TYR A 114 7.79 -2.88 10.35
CA TYR A 114 8.01 -3.08 8.93
C TYR A 114 8.68 -1.84 8.35
N GLY A 115 9.88 -1.99 7.81
CA GLY A 115 10.67 -0.91 7.24
C GLY A 115 11.33 0.02 8.26
N GLY A 116 12.03 1.04 7.77
CA GLY A 116 12.63 2.11 8.54
C GLY A 116 11.64 3.23 8.81
N MET A 117 11.43 3.64 10.08
CA MET A 117 10.47 4.69 10.39
C MET A 117 10.88 5.56 11.56
N LEU A 118 10.35 6.78 11.60
CA LEU A 118 10.30 7.59 12.80
C LEU A 118 9.17 7.07 13.71
N CYS A 119 9.50 6.66 14.94
CA CYS A 119 8.50 6.13 15.86
C CYS A 119 7.61 7.23 16.48
N ALA A 120 8.17 8.40 16.79
CA ALA A 120 7.46 9.48 17.45
C ALA A 120 6.13 9.90 16.78
N PRO A 121 6.02 9.99 15.44
CA PRO A 121 4.76 10.37 14.78
C PRO A 121 3.61 9.36 14.92
N TRP A 122 3.86 8.17 15.45
CA TRP A 122 2.83 7.14 15.64
C TRP A 122 2.07 7.26 16.95
N PHE A 123 2.61 8.01 17.92
CA PHE A 123 1.97 8.20 19.21
C PHE A 123 0.77 9.15 19.15
N ASP A 124 -0.21 8.90 20.03
CA ASP A 124 -1.37 9.76 20.31
C ASP A 124 -2.23 10.09 19.07
N ARG A 125 -2.24 9.17 18.11
CA ARG A 125 -3.02 9.33 16.87
C ARG A 125 -4.09 8.26 16.76
N PRO A 126 -5.22 8.56 16.11
CA PRO A 126 -6.18 7.55 15.75
C PRO A 126 -5.57 6.61 14.72
N LEU A 127 -5.47 5.35 15.06
CA LEU A 127 -4.96 4.29 14.20
C LEU A 127 -6.05 3.26 13.91
N SER A 128 -5.88 2.53 12.82
CA SER A 128 -6.69 1.37 12.51
C SER A 128 -5.86 0.32 11.76
N VAL A 129 -6.51 -0.72 11.25
CA VAL A 129 -5.88 -1.86 10.60
C VAL A 129 -6.42 -2.02 9.19
N ALA A 130 -5.52 -2.29 8.26
CA ALA A 130 -5.84 -2.67 6.89
C ALA A 130 -4.85 -3.72 6.38
N GLY A 131 -5.21 -4.40 5.30
CA GLY A 131 -4.36 -5.41 4.68
C GLY A 131 -5.15 -6.38 3.84
N ARG A 132 -4.73 -7.64 3.88
CA ARG A 132 -5.41 -8.74 3.19
C ARG A 132 -5.58 -9.96 4.07
N LEU A 133 -6.57 -10.75 3.75
CA LEU A 133 -6.87 -12.04 4.37
C LEU A 133 -6.78 -13.15 3.32
N ALA A 134 -6.21 -14.28 3.71
CA ALA A 134 -6.39 -15.53 3.00
C ALA A 134 -7.66 -16.21 3.55
N VAL A 135 -8.68 -16.39 2.73
CA VAL A 135 -9.99 -16.86 3.15
C VAL A 135 -10.36 -18.13 2.42
N LYS A 136 -10.93 -19.07 3.13
CA LYS A 136 -11.48 -20.30 2.56
C LYS A 136 -12.81 -20.00 1.86
N GLU A 137 -12.88 -20.24 0.56
CA GLU A 137 -14.10 -20.17 -0.24
C GLU A 137 -14.37 -21.55 -0.90
N GLY A 138 -15.14 -22.38 -0.23
CA GLY A 138 -15.38 -23.77 -0.66
C GLY A 138 -14.06 -24.58 -0.69
N ASN A 139 -13.64 -25.03 -1.86
CA ASN A 139 -12.38 -25.76 -2.06
C ASN A 139 -11.21 -24.87 -2.53
N ARG A 140 -11.35 -23.56 -2.50
CA ARG A 140 -10.32 -22.60 -2.93
C ARG A 140 -9.93 -21.70 -1.79
N ILE A 141 -8.75 -21.12 -1.90
CA ILE A 141 -8.30 -20.00 -1.07
C ILE A 141 -8.42 -18.74 -1.91
N ALA A 142 -9.16 -17.76 -1.38
CA ALA A 142 -9.29 -16.44 -1.98
C ALA A 142 -8.54 -15.40 -1.14
N THR A 143 -8.11 -14.34 -1.78
CA THR A 143 -7.57 -13.16 -1.10
C THR A 143 -8.66 -12.10 -1.00
N LYS A 144 -8.87 -11.56 0.21
CA LYS A 144 -9.81 -10.46 0.46
C LYS A 144 -9.05 -9.29 1.04
N LEU A 145 -9.20 -8.12 0.46
CA LEU A 145 -8.74 -6.87 1.08
C LEU A 145 -9.65 -6.52 2.25
N VAL A 146 -9.05 -5.96 3.28
CA VAL A 146 -9.76 -5.46 4.46
C VAL A 146 -9.21 -4.12 4.92
N LYS A 147 -10.11 -3.21 5.23
CA LYS A 147 -9.84 -1.92 5.87
C LYS A 147 -10.87 -1.72 6.97
N VAL A 148 -10.42 -1.70 8.23
CA VAL A 148 -11.28 -1.34 9.34
C VAL A 148 -11.41 0.18 9.36
N ASP A 149 -12.54 0.69 8.86
CA ASP A 149 -12.71 2.13 8.61
C ASP A 149 -13.33 2.87 9.81
N ARG A 150 -12.70 2.73 10.97
CA ARG A 150 -12.99 3.47 12.19
C ARG A 150 -11.74 3.65 13.02
N ASP A 151 -11.73 4.60 13.95
CA ASP A 151 -10.69 4.74 14.95
C ASP A 151 -10.74 3.53 15.87
N LEU A 152 -9.74 2.68 15.78
CA LEU A 152 -9.74 1.37 16.43
C LEU A 152 -8.66 1.27 17.51
N LEU A 153 -7.52 1.89 17.28
CA LEU A 153 -6.29 1.70 18.04
C LEU A 153 -5.62 3.02 18.36
N MET A 154 -4.80 3.02 19.37
CA MET A 154 -3.87 4.12 19.68
C MET A 154 -2.59 3.56 20.31
N ILE A 155 -1.46 4.15 20.00
CA ILE A 155 -0.21 3.97 20.75
C ILE A 155 -0.12 5.16 21.72
N PRO A 156 -0.50 5.01 22.99
CA PRO A 156 -0.51 6.12 23.92
C PRO A 156 0.90 6.47 24.37
N ASN A 157 1.22 7.75 24.42
CA ASN A 157 2.43 8.25 25.04
C ASN A 157 2.31 8.22 26.56
N LEU A 158 3.44 8.20 27.23
CA LEU A 158 3.49 8.38 28.68
C LEU A 158 3.53 9.88 29.02
N ALA A 159 2.93 10.23 30.15
CA ALA A 159 3.12 11.55 30.71
C ALA A 159 4.61 11.79 31.00
N ILE A 160 5.07 13.01 30.81
CA ILE A 160 6.48 13.41 31.01
C ILE A 160 7.03 12.99 32.37
N HIS A 161 6.19 12.89 33.40
CA HIS A 161 6.57 12.44 34.74
C HIS A 161 7.06 10.99 34.78
N PHE A 162 6.61 10.16 33.83
CA PHE A 162 6.97 8.74 33.73
C PHE A 162 8.03 8.47 32.65
N ASN A 163 8.34 9.45 31.81
CA ASN A 163 9.37 9.37 30.78
C ASN A 163 10.06 10.73 30.60
N ARG A 164 10.89 11.10 31.56
CA ARG A 164 11.55 12.42 31.59
C ARG A 164 12.58 12.63 30.49
N GLU A 165 13.13 11.54 29.95
CA GLU A 165 14.17 11.56 28.91
C GLU A 165 13.60 11.61 27.49
N VAL A 166 12.27 11.59 27.34
CA VAL A 166 11.62 11.50 26.01
C VAL A 166 12.05 12.61 25.06
N ASN A 167 12.35 13.81 25.58
CA ASN A 167 12.80 14.96 24.78
C ASN A 167 14.34 15.03 24.63
N ASP A 168 15.08 14.18 25.31
CA ASP A 168 16.55 14.20 25.38
C ASP A 168 17.21 13.06 24.60
N GLY A 169 16.48 12.45 23.64
CA GLY A 169 16.98 11.39 22.77
C GLY A 169 16.58 9.98 23.20
N TYR A 170 15.38 9.81 23.74
CA TYR A 170 14.83 8.52 24.13
C TYR A 170 14.82 7.51 22.96
N LYS A 171 15.35 6.31 23.20
CA LYS A 171 15.38 5.23 22.22
C LYS A 171 14.17 4.32 22.39
N TYR A 172 13.19 4.45 21.49
CA TYR A 172 11.99 3.62 21.49
C TYR A 172 12.31 2.13 21.25
N ASN A 173 11.73 1.28 22.10
CA ASN A 173 11.71 -0.17 21.90
C ASN A 173 10.37 -0.55 21.25
N ALA A 174 10.41 -1.00 20.01
CA ALA A 174 9.18 -1.32 19.25
C ALA A 174 8.31 -2.39 19.90
N GLN A 175 8.92 -3.33 20.66
CA GLN A 175 8.20 -4.42 21.33
C GLN A 175 7.64 -4.03 22.71
N VAL A 176 7.92 -2.83 23.19
CA VAL A 176 7.45 -2.33 24.49
C VAL A 176 6.65 -1.05 24.32
N ASP A 177 7.24 -0.06 23.64
CA ASP A 177 6.70 1.30 23.56
C ASP A 177 5.66 1.46 22.45
N MET A 178 5.76 0.63 21.38
CA MET A 178 4.97 0.80 20.16
C MET A 178 3.79 -0.18 20.03
N LEU A 179 3.45 -0.91 21.11
CA LEU A 179 2.32 -1.83 21.11
C LEU A 179 0.99 -1.05 21.23
N PRO A 180 0.12 -1.07 20.19
CA PRO A 180 -1.11 -0.28 20.24
C PRO A 180 -2.13 -0.85 21.21
N LEU A 181 -2.78 0.03 21.96
CA LEU A 181 -3.91 -0.28 22.79
C LEU A 181 -5.12 -0.54 21.91
N TYR A 182 -5.78 -1.68 22.13
CA TYR A 182 -6.97 -2.10 21.39
C TYR A 182 -8.26 -1.92 22.21
N GLY A 183 -8.23 -2.26 23.49
CA GLY A 183 -9.43 -2.14 24.32
C GLY A 183 -9.21 -2.48 25.78
N GLY A 184 -10.28 -2.49 26.54
CA GLY A 184 -10.32 -3.04 27.91
C GLY A 184 -10.25 -4.56 27.92
N ALA A 185 -10.26 -5.17 29.10
CA ALA A 185 -10.15 -6.63 29.26
C ALA A 185 -11.25 -7.40 28.49
N ASP A 186 -12.45 -6.84 28.38
CA ASP A 186 -13.58 -7.44 27.67
C ASP A 186 -13.38 -7.51 26.14
N ALA A 187 -12.40 -6.79 25.59
CA ALA A 187 -12.06 -6.84 24.17
C ALA A 187 -11.23 -8.08 23.79
N LYS A 188 -10.83 -8.89 24.76
CA LYS A 188 -10.06 -10.11 24.49
C LYS A 188 -10.82 -11.08 23.58
N GLY A 189 -10.15 -11.54 22.54
CA GLY A 189 -10.69 -12.49 21.55
C GLY A 189 -11.53 -11.84 20.45
N THR A 190 -11.70 -10.49 20.44
CA THR A 190 -12.61 -9.80 19.51
C THR A 190 -11.90 -9.17 18.30
N PHE A 191 -10.56 -9.10 18.29
CA PHE A 191 -9.84 -8.42 17.21
C PHE A 191 -10.09 -9.05 15.84
N MET A 192 -9.94 -10.36 15.74
CA MET A 192 -10.17 -11.06 14.46
C MET A 192 -11.65 -11.12 14.07
N GLU A 193 -12.59 -11.01 15.02
CA GLU A 193 -14.02 -10.80 14.71
C GLU A 193 -14.22 -9.44 14.03
N THR A 194 -13.65 -8.38 14.60
CA THR A 194 -13.70 -7.01 14.02
C THR A 194 -13.13 -6.98 12.60
N VAL A 195 -12.03 -7.69 12.38
CA VAL A 195 -11.41 -7.81 11.05
C VAL A 195 -12.32 -8.58 10.09
N ALA A 196 -12.88 -9.71 10.52
CA ALA A 196 -13.79 -10.55 9.73
C ALA A 196 -15.05 -9.79 9.31
N GLU A 197 -15.68 -9.07 10.25
CA GLU A 197 -16.84 -8.21 9.99
C GLU A 197 -16.52 -7.14 8.93
N SER A 198 -15.37 -6.48 9.07
CA SER A 198 -14.96 -5.43 8.12
C SER A 198 -14.65 -5.98 6.72
N ALA A 199 -14.24 -7.23 6.62
CA ALA A 199 -14.00 -7.92 5.35
C ALA A 199 -15.24 -8.58 4.76
N GLY A 200 -16.36 -8.64 5.52
CA GLY A 200 -17.58 -9.34 5.13
C GLY A 200 -17.39 -10.86 5.03
N VAL A 201 -16.54 -11.44 5.89
CA VAL A 201 -16.25 -12.89 5.92
C VAL A 201 -16.48 -13.45 7.30
N LYS A 202 -16.58 -14.78 7.42
CA LYS A 202 -16.62 -15.44 8.73
C LYS A 202 -15.21 -15.60 9.28
N ARG A 203 -15.06 -15.44 10.59
CA ARG A 203 -13.77 -15.61 11.24
C ARG A 203 -13.17 -17.00 11.02
N GLU A 204 -13.99 -18.05 11.09
CA GLU A 204 -13.57 -19.44 10.89
C GLU A 204 -13.04 -19.73 9.47
N ASP A 205 -13.37 -18.89 8.49
CA ASP A 205 -12.88 -19.02 7.12
C ASP A 205 -11.55 -18.30 6.90
N ILE A 206 -11.06 -17.49 7.85
CA ILE A 206 -9.77 -16.83 7.77
C ILE A 206 -8.67 -17.84 8.08
N LEU A 207 -7.80 -18.08 7.07
CA LEU A 207 -6.67 -19.02 7.15
C LEU A 207 -5.34 -18.32 7.49
N GLY A 208 -5.24 -17.03 7.25
CA GLY A 208 -4.06 -16.22 7.50
C GLY A 208 -4.28 -14.77 7.10
N HIS A 209 -3.36 -13.92 7.46
CA HIS A 209 -3.49 -12.48 7.18
C HIS A 209 -2.13 -11.80 7.00
N ASP A 210 -2.15 -10.71 6.23
CA ASP A 210 -1.12 -9.68 6.19
C ASP A 210 -1.78 -8.35 6.56
N LEU A 211 -1.80 -8.02 7.85
CA LEU A 211 -2.45 -6.84 8.39
C LEU A 211 -1.42 -5.85 8.91
N TYR A 212 -1.67 -4.57 8.66
CA TYR A 212 -0.80 -3.47 9.03
C TYR A 212 -1.59 -2.36 9.72
N LEU A 213 -0.94 -1.66 10.64
CA LEU A 213 -1.49 -0.41 11.18
C LEU A 213 -1.47 0.66 10.11
N TYR A 214 -2.49 1.51 10.11
CA TYR A 214 -2.44 2.75 9.34
C TYR A 214 -2.94 3.94 10.15
N ASN A 215 -2.35 5.11 9.90
CA ASN A 215 -2.76 6.37 10.50
C ASN A 215 -4.05 6.86 9.83
N ARG A 216 -5.05 7.19 10.63
CA ARG A 216 -6.36 7.67 10.17
C ARG A 216 -6.47 9.19 10.08
N VAL A 217 -5.44 9.94 10.50
CA VAL A 217 -5.42 11.38 10.28
C VAL A 217 -5.49 11.65 8.78
N PRO A 218 -6.50 12.38 8.30
CA PRO A 218 -6.66 12.64 6.87
C PRO A 218 -5.53 13.51 6.33
N GLY A 219 -5.31 13.42 5.01
CA GLY A 219 -4.43 14.33 4.31
C GLY A 219 -4.94 15.78 4.39
N SER A 220 -4.03 16.74 4.40
CA SER A 220 -4.39 18.16 4.49
C SER A 220 -3.51 19.03 3.60
N ILE A 221 -4.12 20.10 3.07
CA ILE A 221 -3.42 21.20 2.39
C ILE A 221 -3.35 22.35 3.38
N TRP A 222 -2.16 22.90 3.61
CA TRP A 222 -1.90 23.89 4.63
C TRP A 222 -0.80 24.88 4.22
N GLY A 223 -0.48 25.82 5.09
CA GLY A 223 0.44 26.92 4.87
C GLY A 223 -0.29 28.24 4.67
N ALA A 224 0.44 29.35 4.70
CA ALA A 224 -0.13 30.71 4.62
C ALA A 224 -0.94 30.92 3.33
N SER A 225 -0.59 30.21 2.25
CA SER A 225 -1.25 30.27 0.96
C SER A 225 -1.72 28.88 0.48
N GLY A 226 -1.75 27.86 1.34
CA GLY A 226 -2.10 26.50 0.95
C GLY A 226 -1.05 25.85 0.04
N GLU A 227 0.23 26.13 0.29
CA GLU A 227 1.36 25.67 -0.54
C GLU A 227 1.95 24.32 -0.15
N PHE A 228 1.52 23.76 0.98
CA PHE A 228 2.00 22.47 1.48
C PHE A 228 0.91 21.42 1.54
N LEU A 229 1.31 20.17 1.33
CA LEU A 229 0.47 19.00 1.52
C LEU A 229 1.11 18.09 2.58
N SER A 230 0.31 17.60 3.52
CA SER A 230 0.71 16.58 4.49
C SER A 230 -0.25 15.42 4.47
N CYS A 231 0.31 14.22 4.35
CA CYS A 231 -0.43 12.96 4.44
C CYS A 231 0.54 11.85 4.89
N GLY A 232 0.03 10.76 5.43
CA GLY A 232 0.82 9.55 5.61
C GLY A 232 1.12 8.89 4.25
N ARG A 233 2.19 8.08 4.19
CA ARG A 233 2.54 7.25 3.02
C ARG A 233 2.88 8.04 1.73
N LEU A 234 3.34 9.28 1.86
CA LEU A 234 3.86 10.05 0.72
C LEU A 234 5.06 9.35 0.09
N ASP A 235 5.92 8.77 0.90
CA ASP A 235 6.93 7.80 0.51
C ASP A 235 6.28 6.40 0.47
N ASP A 236 6.11 5.77 -0.71
CA ASP A 236 6.41 6.34 -2.04
C ASP A 236 5.15 6.47 -2.92
N LEU A 237 3.96 6.42 -2.28
CA LEU A 237 2.68 6.49 -3.00
C LEU A 237 2.48 7.81 -3.76
N GLN A 238 3.21 8.87 -3.39
CA GLN A 238 3.21 10.10 -4.17
C GLN A 238 3.91 9.89 -5.53
N CYS A 239 5.04 9.17 -5.57
CA CYS A 239 5.68 8.81 -6.85
C CYS A 239 4.81 7.82 -7.63
N ALA A 240 4.22 6.81 -6.95
CA ALA A 240 3.30 5.88 -7.60
C ALA A 240 2.12 6.60 -8.27
N PHE A 241 1.52 7.58 -7.61
CA PHE A 241 0.45 8.40 -8.17
C PHE A 241 0.93 9.29 -9.32
N SER A 242 2.05 10.00 -9.15
CA SER A 242 2.55 10.95 -10.15
C SER A 242 2.99 10.25 -11.42
N THR A 243 3.66 9.09 -11.28
CA THR A 243 4.09 8.27 -12.41
C THR A 243 2.90 7.62 -13.11
N LEU A 244 1.85 7.20 -12.37
CA LEU A 244 0.61 6.71 -12.95
C LEU A 244 -0.09 7.78 -13.80
N LYS A 245 -0.25 9.01 -13.26
CA LYS A 245 -0.82 10.13 -14.04
C LYS A 245 -0.01 10.41 -15.30
N GLY A 246 1.31 10.57 -15.16
CA GLY A 246 2.19 10.79 -16.31
C GLY A 246 2.16 9.66 -17.32
N PHE A 247 2.03 8.42 -16.87
CA PHE A 247 1.87 7.25 -17.73
C PHE A 247 0.51 7.24 -18.46
N LEU A 248 -0.58 7.57 -17.78
CA LEU A 248 -1.92 7.60 -18.40
C LEU A 248 -2.04 8.72 -19.45
N GLU A 249 -1.55 9.91 -19.14
CA GLU A 249 -1.64 11.09 -19.99
C GLU A 249 -0.57 11.12 -21.10
N GLY A 250 0.58 10.49 -20.86
CA GLY A 250 1.72 10.47 -21.77
C GLY A 250 1.80 9.23 -22.65
N GLY A 251 2.80 9.23 -23.51
CA GLY A 251 3.16 8.11 -24.37
C GLY A 251 4.26 8.50 -25.34
N HIS A 252 4.93 7.49 -25.90
CA HIS A 252 5.93 7.69 -26.95
C HIS A 252 5.59 6.83 -28.15
N PRO A 253 5.58 7.39 -29.38
CA PRO A 253 5.14 6.65 -30.57
C PRO A 253 6.06 5.48 -30.94
N ASP A 254 7.33 5.51 -30.51
CA ASP A 254 8.36 4.55 -30.88
C ASP A 254 8.89 3.74 -29.69
N CYS A 255 8.27 3.85 -28.51
CA CYS A 255 8.69 3.12 -27.31
C CYS A 255 7.48 2.48 -26.63
N VAL A 256 7.69 1.34 -26.01
CA VAL A 256 6.75 0.79 -25.02
C VAL A 256 6.85 1.65 -23.76
N SER A 257 5.78 2.32 -23.41
CA SER A 257 5.69 3.03 -22.11
C SER A 257 5.33 2.02 -21.03
N VAL A 258 6.10 2.02 -19.94
CA VAL A 258 5.94 1.09 -18.81
C VAL A 258 5.83 1.88 -17.52
N HIS A 259 4.83 1.53 -16.70
CA HIS A 259 4.69 1.98 -15.33
C HIS A 259 4.81 0.76 -14.42
N ALA A 260 5.76 0.77 -13.50
CA ALA A 260 6.05 -0.35 -12.60
C ALA A 260 6.03 0.13 -11.15
N VAL A 261 5.27 -0.57 -10.29
CA VAL A 261 5.23 -0.31 -8.86
C VAL A 261 5.52 -1.61 -8.13
N PHE A 262 6.60 -1.61 -7.36
CA PHE A 262 7.09 -2.79 -6.67
C PHE A 262 6.75 -2.75 -5.18
N ASP A 263 6.73 -3.91 -4.55
CA ASP A 263 6.54 -4.06 -3.11
C ASP A 263 7.88 -4.33 -2.41
N ASN A 264 7.90 -4.18 -1.10
CA ASN A 264 9.01 -4.51 -0.21
C ASN A 264 10.30 -3.70 -0.43
N GLU A 265 10.20 -2.49 -0.96
CA GLU A 265 11.34 -1.56 -1.02
C GLU A 265 11.87 -1.30 0.40
N GLU A 266 10.98 -1.04 1.34
CA GLU A 266 11.24 -0.71 2.73
C GLU A 266 11.98 -1.81 3.53
N ILE A 267 12.07 -3.00 2.97
CA ILE A 267 12.78 -4.15 3.54
C ILE A 267 13.83 -4.75 2.60
N GLY A 268 14.22 -4.02 1.55
CA GLY A 268 15.37 -4.32 0.69
C GLY A 268 15.05 -4.98 -0.65
N SER A 269 13.80 -5.00 -1.10
CA SER A 269 13.37 -5.43 -2.46
C SER A 269 13.67 -6.89 -2.87
N LEU A 270 14.11 -7.75 -1.96
CA LEU A 270 14.60 -9.11 -2.27
C LEU A 270 13.50 -10.19 -2.38
N THR A 271 12.23 -9.80 -2.31
CA THR A 271 11.11 -10.76 -2.39
C THR A 271 10.72 -11.02 -3.84
N LYS A 272 9.85 -12.03 -4.08
CA LYS A 272 9.34 -12.35 -5.43
C LYS A 272 8.57 -11.20 -6.11
N GLN A 273 8.06 -10.23 -5.35
CA GLN A 273 7.34 -9.05 -5.81
C GLN A 273 8.16 -7.76 -5.68
N GLY A 274 9.37 -7.81 -5.15
CA GLY A 274 10.28 -6.67 -5.05
C GLY A 274 10.96 -6.33 -6.37
N ALA A 275 11.63 -5.18 -6.42
CA ALA A 275 12.30 -4.70 -7.62
C ALA A 275 13.46 -5.60 -8.08
N ASP A 276 14.14 -6.30 -7.16
CA ASP A 276 15.22 -7.27 -7.46
C ASP A 276 14.71 -8.65 -7.90
N SER A 277 13.39 -8.78 -8.08
CA SER A 277 12.78 -10.02 -8.58
C SER A 277 12.82 -10.12 -10.10
N THR A 278 12.37 -11.28 -10.60
CA THR A 278 12.18 -11.50 -12.04
C THR A 278 10.93 -10.83 -12.61
N PHE A 279 10.13 -10.10 -11.82
CA PHE A 279 8.81 -9.60 -12.26
C PHE A 279 8.91 -8.69 -13.48
N LEU A 280 9.76 -7.68 -13.44
CA LEU A 280 9.97 -6.79 -14.59
C LEU A 280 10.62 -7.55 -15.77
N ALA A 281 11.61 -8.40 -15.48
CA ALA A 281 12.31 -9.17 -16.52
C ALA A 281 11.40 -10.15 -17.26
N VAL A 282 10.48 -10.82 -16.54
CA VAL A 282 9.49 -11.72 -17.14
C VAL A 282 8.50 -10.92 -17.99
N SER A 283 7.98 -9.81 -17.49
CA SER A 283 7.09 -8.92 -18.24
C SER A 283 7.75 -8.40 -19.52
N TYR A 284 9.00 -7.99 -19.43
CA TYR A 284 9.82 -7.57 -20.57
C TYR A 284 10.04 -8.70 -21.59
N THR A 285 10.31 -9.92 -21.14
CA THR A 285 10.52 -11.07 -22.02
C THR A 285 9.26 -11.41 -22.81
N HIS A 286 8.09 -11.36 -22.19
CA HIS A 286 6.80 -11.57 -22.88
C HIS A 286 6.54 -10.49 -23.93
N LEU A 287 6.87 -9.22 -23.62
CA LEU A 287 6.74 -8.12 -24.57
C LEU A 287 7.66 -8.28 -25.79
N ARG A 288 8.91 -8.71 -25.59
CA ARG A 288 9.85 -8.95 -26.71
C ARG A 288 9.52 -10.18 -27.54
N ALA A 289 8.97 -11.21 -26.95
CA ALA A 289 8.58 -12.40 -27.69
C ALA A 289 7.50 -12.10 -28.75
N HIS A 290 6.75 -11.02 -28.58
CA HIS A 290 5.74 -10.55 -29.54
C HIS A 290 6.34 -9.90 -30.80
N GLU A 291 7.59 -9.39 -30.74
CA GLU A 291 8.27 -8.79 -31.90
C GLU A 291 8.79 -9.82 -32.93
N THR A 292 8.85 -11.08 -32.57
CA THR A 292 9.52 -12.14 -33.38
C THR A 292 8.55 -13.08 -34.10
N VAL A 293 7.27 -12.73 -34.21
CA VAL A 293 6.28 -13.52 -34.96
C VAL A 293 5.87 -12.82 -36.25
#